data_9c99c51b13c42ffcc925c8dec5ab02cc
#
_entry.id   9c99c51b13c42ffcc925c8dec5ab02cc
#
_cell.length_a   1.000
_cell.length_b   1.000
_cell.length_c   1.000
_cell.angle_alpha   90.00
_cell.angle_beta   90.00
_cell.angle_gamma   90.00
#
_symmetry.space_group_name_H-M   'P 1'
#
loop_
_entity.id
_entity.type
_entity.pdbx_description
1 polymer ?
#
loop_
_entity_poly.entity_id
_entity_poly.type
_entity_poly.pdbx_seq_one_letter_code
_entity_poly.pdbx_strand_id
1 'polypeptide(L)'
;MAEQQFPWRAGAATGVGSMPGTDPAQACRVVFDELPDLPYLPELPGRGPGADLTGRTAALLVDLPVQLTPTGWKLTDRPGRDLTRAVSYWSLDLDTLEEVAAGYAGPLKIQVCGPWTLAATLELSRSANPALSDPGAVADLTASLAEGVAAHAADVRKRVPGATVVMQLDEPCLPTALAGQIPTASGLATVAPVDRIVASQRLATVLAAPSAPTVVHCCGRAAAAFDEIRAAGATSISFDLGQLPVRETDRIAELAEAGLGLLVGAVPTDVGPATPRQTARDVVAMWRRTGLAADQLPAQVVITPACGLAGIAPAAATAALRHCREAARVAAEMIEESSR
;
A
#
# COMPACT_ATOMS: atom_id res chain seq x y z
N MET A 1 -30.29 -5.62 -7.41
CA MET A 1 -29.13 -4.74 -7.20
C MET A 1 -27.90 -5.62 -7.44
N ALA A 2 -27.04 -5.26 -8.39
CA ALA A 2 -25.76 -5.96 -8.53
C ALA A 2 -25.00 -5.83 -7.20
N GLU A 3 -24.51 -6.94 -6.68
CA GLU A 3 -23.69 -6.98 -5.47
C GLU A 3 -22.44 -6.12 -5.74
N GLN A 4 -22.14 -5.14 -4.87
CA GLN A 4 -21.02 -4.24 -5.05
C GLN A 4 -19.74 -5.07 -4.90
N GLN A 5 -19.03 -5.29 -6.00
CA GLN A 5 -17.85 -6.15 -6.06
C GLN A 5 -16.68 -5.59 -5.23
N PHE A 6 -16.56 -4.27 -5.10
CA PHE A 6 -15.48 -3.58 -4.39
C PHE A 6 -16.02 -2.78 -3.20
N PRO A 7 -15.22 -2.56 -2.14
CA PRO A 7 -15.67 -1.84 -0.95
C PRO A 7 -15.87 -0.34 -1.20
N TRP A 8 -15.29 0.23 -2.25
CA TRP A 8 -15.38 1.65 -2.60
C TRP A 8 -16.49 1.94 -3.62
N ARG A 9 -16.82 3.21 -3.75
CA ARG A 9 -17.78 3.68 -4.74
C ARG A 9 -17.13 3.86 -6.12
N ALA A 10 -17.95 3.82 -7.17
CA ALA A 10 -17.50 4.17 -8.52
C ALA A 10 -16.90 5.58 -8.55
N GLY A 11 -15.76 5.72 -9.23
CA GLY A 11 -15.06 6.99 -9.32
C GLY A 11 -14.32 7.39 -8.02
N ALA A 12 -13.99 6.43 -7.15
CA ALA A 12 -13.21 6.68 -5.94
C ALA A 12 -11.75 7.02 -6.23
N ALA A 13 -11.15 7.74 -5.28
CA ALA A 13 -9.72 8.02 -5.21
C ALA A 13 -9.19 7.76 -3.80
N THR A 14 -7.91 7.44 -3.68
CA THR A 14 -7.24 7.30 -2.38
C THR A 14 -5.77 7.71 -2.49
N GLY A 15 -5.06 7.80 -1.35
CA GLY A 15 -3.61 7.94 -1.32
C GLY A 15 -2.89 6.61 -1.16
N VAL A 16 -1.58 6.57 -1.36
CA VAL A 16 -0.78 5.36 -1.11
C VAL A 16 -0.63 5.09 0.39
N GLY A 17 -0.26 6.10 1.19
CA GLY A 17 -0.13 5.94 2.65
C GLY A 17 0.61 7.10 3.30
N SER A 18 1.85 7.36 2.90
CA SER A 18 2.68 8.35 3.57
C SER A 18 2.31 9.78 3.21
N MET A 19 2.38 10.65 4.22
CA MET A 19 2.11 12.10 4.15
C MET A 19 3.30 12.89 4.70
N PRO A 20 3.49 14.13 4.25
CA PRO A 20 4.50 15.02 4.81
C PRO A 20 4.10 15.53 6.21
N GLY A 21 5.09 16.00 6.97
CA GLY A 21 4.90 16.56 8.30
C GLY A 21 4.99 15.52 9.41
N THR A 22 4.59 15.94 10.61
CA THR A 22 4.75 15.17 11.85
C THR A 22 3.50 15.19 12.73
N ASP A 23 2.45 15.91 12.35
CA ASP A 23 1.19 16.03 13.09
C ASP A 23 0.14 15.07 12.53
N PRO A 24 -0.22 14.00 13.26
CA PRO A 24 -1.19 13.02 12.80
C PRO A 24 -2.61 13.60 12.67
N ALA A 25 -3.00 14.56 13.53
CA ALA A 25 -4.33 15.14 13.46
C ALA A 25 -4.51 16.00 12.20
N GLN A 26 -3.48 16.77 11.84
CA GLN A 26 -3.50 17.53 10.60
C GLN A 26 -3.53 16.60 9.38
N ALA A 27 -2.70 15.56 9.35
CA ALA A 27 -2.65 14.62 8.24
C ALA A 27 -3.98 13.86 8.07
N CYS A 28 -4.56 13.35 9.16
CA CYS A 28 -5.85 12.67 9.12
C CYS A 28 -6.97 13.58 8.58
N ARG A 29 -7.08 14.83 9.09
CA ARG A 29 -8.09 15.78 8.59
C ARG A 29 -7.94 16.03 7.08
N VAL A 30 -6.72 16.28 6.60
CA VAL A 30 -6.46 16.48 5.17
C VAL A 30 -6.91 15.27 4.35
N VAL A 31 -6.60 14.06 4.81
CA VAL A 31 -6.98 12.82 4.11
C VAL A 31 -8.49 12.64 4.07
N PHE A 32 -9.19 12.85 5.19
CA PHE A 32 -10.65 12.69 5.25
C PHE A 32 -11.39 13.79 4.47
N ASP A 33 -10.89 15.02 4.45
CA ASP A 33 -11.47 16.14 3.71
C ASP A 33 -11.28 15.97 2.18
N GLU A 34 -10.10 15.54 1.75
CA GLU A 34 -9.80 15.42 0.32
C GLU A 34 -10.26 14.08 -0.29
N LEU A 35 -10.41 13.02 0.50
CA LEU A 35 -10.73 11.67 0.05
C LEU A 35 -11.90 11.05 0.82
N PRO A 36 -13.10 11.66 0.83
CA PRO A 36 -14.21 11.21 1.68
C PRO A 36 -14.75 9.82 1.33
N ASP A 37 -14.55 9.34 0.08
CA ASP A 37 -15.07 8.05 -0.38
C ASP A 37 -14.13 6.86 -0.09
N LEU A 38 -12.82 7.11 0.07
CA LEU A 38 -11.84 6.11 0.46
C LEU A 38 -10.64 6.77 1.18
N PRO A 39 -10.86 7.33 2.39
CA PRO A 39 -9.78 7.85 3.20
C PRO A 39 -8.85 6.73 3.66
N TYR A 40 -7.68 7.12 4.15
CA TYR A 40 -6.70 6.17 4.68
C TYR A 40 -6.07 6.69 5.98
N LEU A 41 -5.49 5.78 6.77
CA LEU A 41 -4.69 6.15 7.94
C LEU A 41 -3.32 6.67 7.47
N PRO A 42 -3.00 7.97 7.63
CA PRO A 42 -1.75 8.51 7.12
C PRO A 42 -0.54 8.02 7.91
N GLU A 43 0.57 7.81 7.21
CA GLU A 43 1.88 7.54 7.76
C GLU A 43 2.74 8.78 7.73
N LEU A 44 3.50 9.04 8.79
CA LEU A 44 4.30 10.25 8.94
C LEU A 44 5.78 9.93 9.16
N PRO A 45 6.51 9.47 8.13
CA PRO A 45 7.92 9.12 8.26
C PRO A 45 8.81 10.29 8.64
N GLY A 46 8.35 11.54 8.49
CA GLY A 46 9.01 12.74 8.99
C GLY A 46 9.21 12.76 10.52
N ARG A 47 8.52 11.91 11.28
CA ARG A 47 8.76 11.73 12.73
C ARG A 47 10.03 10.91 13.03
N GLY A 48 10.67 10.37 12.01
CA GLY A 48 11.89 9.59 12.13
C GLY A 48 11.67 8.08 12.30
N PRO A 49 12.72 7.36 12.69
CA PRO A 49 12.67 5.91 12.85
C PRO A 49 11.53 5.44 13.76
N GLY A 50 10.84 4.39 13.34
CA GLY A 50 9.62 3.91 13.98
C GLY A 50 8.32 4.47 13.39
N ALA A 51 8.41 5.56 12.61
CA ALA A 51 7.32 6.05 11.79
C ALA A 51 7.57 5.83 10.27
N ASP A 52 8.75 5.31 9.91
CA ASP A 52 9.08 4.85 8.56
C ASP A 52 8.39 3.51 8.23
N LEU A 53 8.36 3.16 6.95
CA LEU A 53 7.68 1.97 6.43
C LEU A 53 8.06 0.68 7.21
N THR A 54 9.35 0.45 7.41
CA THR A 54 9.87 -0.75 8.08
C THR A 54 9.61 -0.71 9.59
N GLY A 55 10.02 0.37 10.26
CA GLY A 55 9.93 0.49 11.71
C GLY A 55 8.49 0.54 12.21
N ARG A 56 7.59 1.21 11.48
CA ARG A 56 6.17 1.24 11.75
C ARG A 56 5.56 -0.18 11.71
N THR A 57 5.86 -0.93 10.65
CA THR A 57 5.35 -2.31 10.50
C THR A 57 6.00 -3.27 11.49
N ALA A 58 7.29 -3.12 11.75
CA ALA A 58 8.00 -3.95 12.73
C ALA A 58 7.44 -3.79 14.16
N ALA A 59 6.79 -2.67 14.46
CA ALA A 59 6.09 -2.47 15.73
C ALA A 59 4.80 -3.29 15.89
N LEU A 60 4.31 -3.87 14.82
CA LEU A 60 3.15 -4.79 14.84
C LEU A 60 3.56 -6.26 14.97
N LEU A 61 4.84 -6.59 14.82
CA LEU A 61 5.31 -7.96 14.90
C LEU A 61 5.06 -8.56 16.29
N VAL A 62 4.49 -9.76 16.31
CA VAL A 62 4.21 -10.51 17.54
C VAL A 62 5.40 -11.43 17.83
N ASP A 63 5.93 -11.37 19.06
CA ASP A 63 7.05 -12.17 19.55
C ASP A 63 8.36 -12.08 18.73
N LEU A 64 8.49 -11.09 17.84
CA LEU A 64 9.68 -10.78 17.07
C LEU A 64 10.16 -9.35 17.32
N PRO A 65 10.87 -9.08 18.42
CA PRO A 65 11.32 -7.74 18.72
C PRO A 65 12.41 -7.26 17.76
N VAL A 66 12.41 -5.96 17.53
CA VAL A 66 13.39 -5.27 16.70
C VAL A 66 14.08 -4.14 17.46
N GLN A 67 15.22 -3.72 16.97
CA GLN A 67 15.91 -2.49 17.39
C GLN A 67 16.45 -1.75 16.18
N LEU A 68 16.62 -0.45 16.32
CA LEU A 68 17.31 0.36 15.34
C LEU A 68 18.82 0.29 15.58
N THR A 69 19.59 0.09 14.52
CA THR A 69 21.04 0.14 14.49
C THR A 69 21.50 1.23 13.52
N PRO A 70 22.78 1.61 13.48
CA PRO A 70 23.27 2.56 12.49
C PRO A 70 23.07 2.13 11.03
N THR A 71 22.88 0.85 10.78
CA THR A 71 22.68 0.25 9.43
C THR A 71 21.21 0.08 9.07
N GLY A 72 20.30 0.11 10.04
CA GLY A 72 18.87 -0.08 9.82
C GLY A 72 18.18 -0.82 10.96
N TRP A 73 16.96 -1.27 10.71
CA TRP A 73 16.19 -2.09 11.64
C TRP A 73 16.71 -3.53 11.66
N LYS A 74 16.80 -4.12 12.84
CA LYS A 74 17.38 -5.43 13.08
C LYS A 74 16.52 -6.26 14.02
N LEU A 75 16.37 -7.56 13.72
CA LEU A 75 15.79 -8.54 14.64
C LEU A 75 16.66 -8.70 15.90
N THR A 76 16.05 -8.85 17.06
CA THR A 76 16.75 -8.98 18.35
C THR A 76 16.04 -9.95 19.28
N ASP A 77 16.71 -10.32 20.37
CA ASP A 77 16.10 -11.18 21.41
C ASP A 77 15.25 -10.36 22.41
N ARG A 78 15.36 -9.05 22.41
CA ARG A 78 14.65 -8.16 23.37
C ARG A 78 14.26 -6.84 22.71
N PRO A 79 13.09 -6.29 23.03
CA PRO A 79 12.66 -5.02 22.48
C PRO A 79 13.59 -3.86 22.89
N GLY A 80 13.94 -3.02 21.90
CA GLY A 80 14.71 -1.80 22.12
C GLY A 80 13.81 -0.58 22.35
N ARG A 81 14.43 0.58 22.71
CA ARG A 81 13.71 1.86 22.93
C ARG A 81 13.01 2.35 21.65
N ASP A 82 13.57 2.06 20.49
CA ASP A 82 13.02 2.50 19.22
C ASP A 82 11.73 1.74 18.88
N LEU A 83 11.64 0.46 19.25
CA LEU A 83 10.39 -0.29 19.16
C LEU A 83 9.30 0.31 20.06
N THR A 84 9.64 0.65 21.32
CA THR A 84 8.70 1.33 22.22
C THR A 84 8.18 2.65 21.64
N ARG A 85 9.07 3.41 20.98
CA ARG A 85 8.70 4.66 20.29
C ARG A 85 7.76 4.38 19.11
N ALA A 86 8.06 3.38 18.28
CA ALA A 86 7.22 3.01 17.16
C ALA A 86 5.80 2.57 17.60
N VAL A 87 5.70 1.80 18.70
CA VAL A 87 4.41 1.44 19.32
C VAL A 87 3.67 2.70 19.82
N SER A 88 4.39 3.67 20.40
CA SER A 88 3.77 4.93 20.85
C SER A 88 3.25 5.76 19.67
N TYR A 89 3.92 5.74 18.51
CA TYR A 89 3.42 6.38 17.29
C TYR A 89 2.14 5.71 16.79
N TRP A 90 2.07 4.38 16.81
CA TRP A 90 0.81 3.67 16.47
C TRP A 90 -0.35 4.06 17.38
N SER A 91 -0.13 4.10 18.70
CA SER A 91 -1.18 4.49 19.64
C SER A 91 -1.70 5.89 19.34
N LEU A 92 -0.80 6.86 19.13
CA LEU A 92 -1.18 8.23 18.81
C LEU A 92 -1.92 8.32 17.47
N ASP A 93 -1.47 7.60 16.45
CA ASP A 93 -2.10 7.61 15.12
C ASP A 93 -3.52 7.01 15.18
N LEU A 94 -3.71 5.93 15.93
CA LEU A 94 -5.02 5.29 16.10
C LEU A 94 -5.98 6.10 16.96
N ASP A 95 -5.50 6.73 18.03
CA ASP A 95 -6.31 7.64 18.86
C ASP A 95 -6.76 8.84 18.02
N THR A 96 -5.86 9.37 17.19
CA THR A 96 -6.17 10.46 16.24
C THR A 96 -7.18 10.03 15.18
N LEU A 97 -7.01 8.81 14.63
CA LEU A 97 -7.96 8.26 13.67
C LEU A 97 -9.36 8.14 14.28
N GLU A 98 -9.47 7.63 15.49
CA GLU A 98 -10.74 7.47 16.21
C GLU A 98 -11.45 8.82 16.39
N GLU A 99 -10.71 9.87 16.76
CA GLU A 99 -11.23 11.23 16.90
C GLU A 99 -11.72 11.80 15.56
N VAL A 100 -10.87 11.74 14.51
CA VAL A 100 -11.16 12.37 13.21
C VAL A 100 -12.23 11.60 12.44
N ALA A 101 -12.24 10.26 12.55
CA ALA A 101 -13.19 9.40 11.88
C ALA A 101 -14.49 9.20 12.68
N ALA A 102 -14.74 9.99 13.73
CA ALA A 102 -15.95 9.88 14.53
C ALA A 102 -17.22 10.02 13.68
N GLY A 103 -18.05 8.98 13.65
CA GLY A 103 -19.26 8.92 12.82
C GLY A 103 -19.03 8.58 11.34
N TYR A 104 -17.81 8.32 10.94
CA TYR A 104 -17.52 7.87 9.56
C TYR A 104 -18.10 6.46 9.32
N ALA A 105 -18.76 6.30 8.18
CA ALA A 105 -19.28 5.02 7.70
C ALA A 105 -18.93 4.86 6.22
N GLY A 106 -18.05 3.90 5.92
CA GLY A 106 -17.57 3.66 4.56
C GLY A 106 -16.24 2.90 4.54
N PRO A 107 -15.63 2.71 3.37
CA PRO A 107 -14.34 2.04 3.27
C PRO A 107 -13.23 2.93 3.86
N LEU A 108 -12.38 2.35 4.69
CA LEU A 108 -11.23 3.00 5.30
C LEU A 108 -9.99 2.15 5.02
N LYS A 109 -9.04 2.71 4.27
CA LYS A 109 -7.80 2.02 3.94
C LYS A 109 -6.77 2.19 5.07
N ILE A 110 -6.15 1.09 5.45
CA ILE A 110 -4.97 1.05 6.32
C ILE A 110 -3.86 0.29 5.62
N GLN A 111 -2.62 0.64 5.87
CA GLN A 111 -1.50 0.03 5.19
C GLN A 111 -0.34 -0.31 6.12
N VAL A 112 0.40 -1.33 5.72
CA VAL A 112 1.62 -1.81 6.36
C VAL A 112 2.59 -2.33 5.30
N CYS A 113 3.88 -2.43 5.65
CA CYS A 113 4.86 -3.13 4.83
C CYS A 113 4.49 -4.61 4.69
N GLY A 114 4.57 -5.15 3.48
CA GLY A 114 4.35 -6.57 3.24
C GLY A 114 5.54 -7.44 3.64
N PRO A 115 5.37 -8.78 3.69
CA PRO A 115 6.38 -9.70 4.22
C PRO A 115 7.71 -9.68 3.46
N TRP A 116 7.68 -9.49 2.14
CA TRP A 116 8.89 -9.52 1.32
C TRP A 116 9.72 -8.25 1.46
N THR A 117 9.08 -7.10 1.49
CA THR A 117 9.75 -5.83 1.74
C THR A 117 10.28 -5.78 3.17
N LEU A 118 9.50 -6.28 4.14
CA LEU A 118 9.95 -6.36 5.52
C LEU A 118 11.17 -7.27 5.66
N ALA A 119 11.16 -8.47 5.05
CA ALA A 119 12.29 -9.38 5.04
C ALA A 119 13.54 -8.82 4.32
N ALA A 120 13.34 -7.98 3.30
CA ALA A 120 14.43 -7.32 2.57
C ALA A 120 15.05 -6.15 3.34
N THR A 121 14.31 -5.53 4.27
CA THR A 121 14.75 -4.32 4.99
C THR A 121 15.10 -4.54 6.45
N LEU A 122 14.70 -5.67 7.05
CA LEU A 122 15.13 -6.07 8.39
C LEU A 122 16.41 -6.90 8.32
N GLU A 123 17.39 -6.56 9.16
CA GLU A 123 18.59 -7.37 9.35
C GLU A 123 18.34 -8.55 10.27
N LEU A 124 19.06 -9.66 10.04
CA LEU A 124 19.11 -10.82 10.94
C LEU A 124 19.72 -10.45 12.29
N SER A 125 19.33 -11.12 13.38
CA SER A 125 19.81 -10.84 14.74
C SER A 125 21.33 -10.98 14.89
N ARG A 126 21.96 -11.89 14.15
CA ARG A 126 23.39 -12.21 14.28
C ARG A 126 24.23 -11.76 13.09
N SER A 127 23.67 -11.09 12.12
CA SER A 127 24.39 -10.54 10.97
C SER A 127 23.69 -9.28 10.46
N ALA A 128 24.39 -8.49 9.62
CA ALA A 128 23.79 -7.36 8.92
C ALA A 128 23.15 -7.76 7.57
N ASN A 129 23.10 -9.06 7.26
CA ASN A 129 22.36 -9.50 6.07
C ASN A 129 20.86 -9.33 6.28
N PRO A 130 20.10 -9.03 5.23
CA PRO A 130 18.65 -8.94 5.30
C PRO A 130 18.05 -10.30 5.73
N ALA A 131 16.97 -10.28 6.49
CA ALA A 131 16.25 -11.48 6.92
C ALA A 131 15.82 -12.35 5.74
N LEU A 132 15.65 -11.75 4.57
CA LEU A 132 15.40 -12.44 3.30
C LEU A 132 16.45 -13.51 2.95
N SER A 133 17.67 -13.41 3.49
CA SER A 133 18.74 -14.39 3.27
C SER A 133 18.54 -15.71 4.04
N ASP A 134 17.57 -15.78 4.95
CA ASP A 134 17.27 -16.95 5.78
C ASP A 134 15.78 -17.35 5.62
N PRO A 135 15.48 -18.49 4.98
CA PRO A 135 14.09 -18.94 4.79
C PRO A 135 13.31 -19.17 6.09
N GLY A 136 13.99 -19.52 7.19
CA GLY A 136 13.39 -19.65 8.51
C GLY A 136 12.95 -18.30 9.05
N ALA A 137 13.83 -17.31 8.99
CA ALA A 137 13.50 -15.94 9.38
C ALA A 137 12.34 -15.35 8.55
N VAL A 138 12.29 -15.62 7.24
CA VAL A 138 11.17 -15.21 6.40
C VAL A 138 9.86 -15.87 6.86
N ALA A 139 9.90 -17.16 7.22
CA ALA A 139 8.72 -17.87 7.71
C ALA A 139 8.21 -17.28 9.03
N ASP A 140 9.10 -17.03 9.98
CA ASP A 140 8.78 -16.45 11.29
C ASP A 140 8.25 -15.01 11.15
N LEU A 141 8.91 -14.18 10.33
CA LEU A 141 8.43 -12.84 10.01
C LEU A 141 7.02 -12.85 9.39
N THR A 142 6.77 -13.77 8.46
CA THR A 142 5.46 -13.88 7.81
C THR A 142 4.36 -14.22 8.83
N ALA A 143 4.61 -15.20 9.69
CA ALA A 143 3.64 -15.62 10.71
C ALA A 143 3.37 -14.50 11.73
N SER A 144 4.43 -13.89 12.25
CA SER A 144 4.36 -12.79 13.20
C SER A 144 3.65 -11.57 12.61
N LEU A 145 3.95 -11.21 11.36
CA LEU A 145 3.28 -10.12 10.66
C LEU A 145 1.79 -10.40 10.45
N ALA A 146 1.42 -11.63 10.09
CA ALA A 146 0.02 -12.01 9.89
C ALA A 146 -0.79 -11.80 11.19
N GLU A 147 -0.27 -12.22 12.34
CA GLU A 147 -0.93 -11.98 13.63
C GLU A 147 -1.05 -10.47 13.93
N GLY A 148 0.02 -9.72 13.73
CA GLY A 148 0.03 -8.28 13.93
C GLY A 148 -0.96 -7.54 13.05
N VAL A 149 -1.05 -7.91 11.77
CA VAL A 149 -2.00 -7.35 10.79
C VAL A 149 -3.44 -7.67 11.18
N ALA A 150 -3.72 -8.89 11.63
CA ALA A 150 -5.05 -9.28 12.11
C ALA A 150 -5.46 -8.44 13.34
N ALA A 151 -4.56 -8.30 14.32
CA ALA A 151 -4.79 -7.51 15.52
C ALA A 151 -5.01 -6.02 15.19
N HIS A 152 -4.18 -5.46 14.30
CA HIS A 152 -4.29 -4.07 13.86
C HIS A 152 -5.64 -3.80 13.15
N ALA A 153 -6.03 -4.66 12.22
CA ALA A 153 -7.33 -4.53 11.54
C ALA A 153 -8.51 -4.62 12.51
N ALA A 154 -8.42 -5.49 13.52
CA ALA A 154 -9.43 -5.62 14.57
C ALA A 154 -9.52 -4.37 15.46
N ASP A 155 -8.38 -3.76 15.82
CA ASP A 155 -8.35 -2.53 16.61
C ASP A 155 -8.97 -1.35 15.84
N VAL A 156 -8.64 -1.21 14.55
CA VAL A 156 -9.26 -0.16 13.71
C VAL A 156 -10.78 -0.34 13.61
N ARG A 157 -11.28 -1.57 13.41
CA ARG A 157 -12.74 -1.82 13.41
C ARG A 157 -13.42 -1.48 14.71
N LYS A 158 -12.73 -1.70 15.84
CA LYS A 158 -13.25 -1.35 17.16
C LYS A 158 -13.33 0.17 17.36
N ARG A 159 -12.33 0.90 16.90
CA ARG A 159 -12.22 2.36 17.02
C ARG A 159 -13.15 3.11 16.07
N VAL A 160 -13.34 2.59 14.86
CA VAL A 160 -14.22 3.16 13.82
C VAL A 160 -15.24 2.12 13.38
N PRO A 161 -16.30 1.87 14.18
CA PRO A 161 -17.24 0.75 13.96
C PRO A 161 -18.02 0.83 12.64
N GLY A 162 -18.20 2.02 12.08
CA GLY A 162 -18.85 2.23 10.77
C GLY A 162 -17.94 1.95 9.56
N ALA A 163 -16.65 1.75 9.79
CA ALA A 163 -15.71 1.57 8.69
C ALA A 163 -15.65 0.13 8.19
N THR A 164 -15.63 -0.02 6.86
CA THR A 164 -15.19 -1.25 6.19
C THR A 164 -13.68 -1.14 5.94
N VAL A 165 -12.90 -1.86 6.74
CA VAL A 165 -11.43 -1.83 6.63
C VAL A 165 -10.99 -2.43 5.30
N VAL A 166 -10.11 -1.73 4.59
CA VAL A 166 -9.35 -2.18 3.42
C VAL A 166 -7.88 -2.25 3.81
N MET A 167 -7.27 -3.43 3.76
CA MET A 167 -5.86 -3.62 4.14
C MET A 167 -4.96 -3.54 2.92
N GLN A 168 -3.99 -2.63 2.92
CA GLN A 168 -2.94 -2.55 1.91
C GLN A 168 -1.63 -3.11 2.45
N LEU A 169 -0.98 -3.97 1.67
CA LEU A 169 0.39 -4.41 1.89
C LEU A 169 1.31 -3.71 0.90
N ASP A 170 2.33 -3.01 1.40
CA ASP A 170 3.31 -2.31 0.57
C ASP A 170 4.50 -3.23 0.28
N GLU A 171 4.68 -3.58 -0.99
CA GLU A 171 5.68 -4.53 -1.47
C GLU A 171 6.62 -3.94 -2.55
N PRO A 172 7.26 -2.79 -2.31
CA PRO A 172 8.20 -2.22 -3.28
C PRO A 172 9.43 -3.11 -3.53
N CYS A 173 9.82 -3.95 -2.56
CA CYS A 173 10.97 -4.85 -2.73
C CYS A 173 10.62 -6.20 -3.39
N LEU A 174 9.35 -6.58 -3.53
CA LEU A 174 8.97 -7.88 -4.08
C LEU A 174 9.53 -8.14 -5.49
N PRO A 175 9.44 -7.22 -6.48
CA PRO A 175 10.06 -7.43 -7.79
C PRO A 175 11.57 -7.65 -7.72
N THR A 176 12.25 -6.94 -6.84
CA THR A 176 13.70 -7.02 -6.65
C THR A 176 14.11 -8.33 -5.96
N ALA A 177 13.29 -8.80 -5.00
CA ALA A 177 13.48 -10.08 -4.33
C ALA A 177 13.27 -11.26 -5.29
N LEU A 178 12.23 -11.22 -6.12
CA LEU A 178 11.99 -12.21 -7.18
C LEU A 178 13.13 -12.27 -8.21
N ALA A 179 13.75 -11.13 -8.50
CA ALA A 179 14.87 -11.04 -9.42
C ALA A 179 16.23 -11.41 -8.79
N GLY A 180 16.30 -11.66 -7.47
CA GLY A 180 17.57 -11.92 -6.78
C GLY A 180 18.51 -10.72 -6.78
N GLN A 181 17.99 -9.52 -6.67
CA GLN A 181 18.75 -8.26 -6.74
C GLN A 181 18.85 -7.53 -5.38
N ILE A 182 18.36 -8.13 -4.29
CA ILE A 182 18.52 -7.58 -2.94
C ILE A 182 19.99 -7.76 -2.52
N PRO A 183 20.72 -6.69 -2.18
CA PRO A 183 22.12 -6.79 -1.82
C PRO A 183 22.31 -7.49 -0.46
N THR A 184 23.41 -8.22 -0.33
CA THR A 184 23.90 -8.67 0.99
C THR A 184 24.56 -7.51 1.74
N ALA A 185 24.82 -7.68 3.04
CA ALA A 185 25.47 -6.67 3.88
C ALA A 185 26.83 -6.17 3.32
N SER A 186 27.57 -7.02 2.63
CA SER A 186 28.84 -6.64 2.01
C SER A 186 28.69 -5.78 0.75
N GLY A 187 27.52 -5.76 0.12
CA GLY A 187 27.28 -5.17 -1.17
C GLY A 187 27.98 -5.86 -2.36
N LEU A 188 28.76 -6.93 -2.10
CA LEU A 188 29.51 -7.65 -3.14
C LEU A 188 28.72 -8.80 -3.78
N ALA A 189 27.62 -9.18 -3.18
CA ALA A 189 26.72 -10.23 -3.64
C ALA A 189 25.25 -9.83 -3.42
N THR A 190 24.35 -10.60 -4.01
CA THR A 190 22.91 -10.47 -3.76
C THR A 190 22.36 -11.72 -3.12
N VAL A 191 21.21 -11.58 -2.45
CA VAL A 191 20.42 -12.71 -1.95
C VAL A 191 19.88 -13.48 -3.16
N ALA A 192 19.82 -14.80 -3.07
CA ALA A 192 19.27 -15.64 -4.13
C ALA A 192 17.82 -15.23 -4.47
N PRO A 193 17.39 -15.37 -5.73
CA PRO A 193 16.01 -15.12 -6.13
C PRO A 193 15.03 -15.90 -5.27
N VAL A 194 13.94 -15.25 -4.87
CA VAL A 194 12.85 -15.91 -4.17
C VAL A 194 12.07 -16.79 -5.16
N ASP A 195 11.80 -18.03 -4.75
CA ASP A 195 10.90 -18.91 -5.50
C ASP A 195 9.51 -18.29 -5.61
N ARG A 196 8.94 -18.26 -6.81
CA ARG A 196 7.67 -17.58 -7.11
C ARG A 196 6.47 -18.18 -6.37
N ILE A 197 6.47 -19.52 -6.18
CA ILE A 197 5.41 -20.21 -5.43
C ILE A 197 5.51 -19.85 -3.95
N VAL A 198 6.71 -19.83 -3.40
CA VAL A 198 6.96 -19.40 -2.01
C VAL A 198 6.58 -17.93 -1.84
N ALA A 199 6.88 -17.09 -2.83
CA ALA A 199 6.50 -15.68 -2.82
C ALA A 199 4.98 -15.49 -2.66
N SER A 200 4.20 -16.15 -3.50
CA SER A 200 2.75 -16.11 -3.44
C SER A 200 2.19 -16.69 -2.13
N GLN A 201 2.72 -17.82 -1.65
CA GLN A 201 2.25 -18.46 -0.42
C GLN A 201 2.45 -17.61 0.82
N ARG A 202 3.63 -16.98 0.97
CA ARG A 202 3.91 -16.09 2.11
C ARG A 202 3.07 -14.81 2.06
N LEU A 203 2.90 -14.24 0.87
CA LEU A 203 2.02 -13.10 0.69
C LEU A 203 0.57 -13.45 1.03
N ALA A 204 0.07 -14.61 0.56
CA ALA A 204 -1.27 -15.12 0.85
C ALA A 204 -1.54 -15.28 2.35
N THR A 205 -0.54 -15.75 3.11
CA THR A 205 -0.64 -15.89 4.58
C THR A 205 -0.98 -14.55 5.25
N VAL A 206 -0.31 -13.47 4.85
CA VAL A 206 -0.55 -12.13 5.42
C VAL A 206 -1.83 -11.50 4.88
N LEU A 207 -2.14 -11.71 3.58
CA LEU A 207 -3.38 -11.18 2.98
C LEU A 207 -4.65 -11.80 3.59
N ALA A 208 -4.61 -13.05 4.00
CA ALA A 208 -5.76 -13.72 4.62
C ALA A 208 -6.04 -13.26 6.07
N ALA A 209 -5.02 -12.74 6.77
CA ALA A 209 -5.09 -12.45 8.19
C ALA A 209 -6.11 -11.38 8.60
N PRO A 210 -6.25 -10.24 7.91
CA PRO A 210 -7.12 -9.15 8.34
C PRO A 210 -8.62 -9.43 8.16
N SER A 211 -9.02 -10.51 7.48
CA SER A 211 -10.42 -10.81 7.10
C SER A 211 -11.10 -9.57 6.48
N ALA A 212 -10.44 -8.95 5.50
CA ALA A 212 -10.84 -7.70 4.87
C ALA A 212 -10.49 -7.73 3.37
N PRO A 213 -11.09 -6.89 2.52
CA PRO A 213 -10.58 -6.61 1.19
C PRO A 213 -9.12 -6.15 1.26
N THR A 214 -8.29 -6.63 0.33
CA THR A 214 -6.85 -6.41 0.37
C THR A 214 -6.34 -5.71 -0.89
N VAL A 215 -5.32 -4.88 -0.73
CA VAL A 215 -4.58 -4.24 -1.80
C VAL A 215 -3.11 -4.60 -1.65
N VAL A 216 -2.43 -4.96 -2.73
CA VAL A 216 -0.96 -5.00 -2.72
C VAL A 216 -0.45 -3.83 -3.52
N HIS A 217 0.24 -2.91 -2.86
CA HIS A 217 0.91 -1.79 -3.51
C HIS A 217 2.35 -2.17 -3.87
N CYS A 218 2.66 -2.05 -5.15
CA CYS A 218 3.99 -2.27 -5.66
C CYS A 218 4.34 -1.12 -6.61
N CYS A 219 5.13 -0.15 -6.17
CA CYS A 219 5.68 0.89 -7.03
C CYS A 219 6.91 0.37 -7.80
N GLY A 220 7.34 1.09 -8.80
CA GLY A 220 8.47 0.69 -9.63
C GLY A 220 8.10 -0.40 -10.66
N ARG A 221 8.77 -1.54 -10.63
CA ARG A 221 8.60 -2.62 -11.63
C ARG A 221 7.43 -3.58 -11.27
N ALA A 222 6.28 -3.05 -10.91
CA ALA A 222 5.13 -3.80 -10.41
C ALA A 222 4.72 -4.99 -11.29
N ALA A 223 4.76 -4.82 -12.62
CA ALA A 223 4.40 -5.89 -13.57
C ALA A 223 5.19 -7.19 -13.37
N ALA A 224 6.40 -7.13 -12.83
CA ALA A 224 7.21 -8.32 -12.54
C ALA A 224 6.67 -9.19 -11.39
N ALA A 225 5.71 -8.66 -10.59
CA ALA A 225 5.12 -9.34 -9.44
C ALA A 225 3.59 -9.56 -9.57
N PHE A 226 2.98 -9.19 -10.70
CA PHE A 226 1.51 -9.28 -10.87
C PHE A 226 0.98 -10.70 -10.69
N ASP A 227 1.69 -11.71 -11.21
CA ASP A 227 1.26 -13.11 -11.11
C ASP A 227 1.28 -13.60 -9.67
N GLU A 228 2.32 -13.26 -8.91
CA GLU A 228 2.47 -13.64 -7.51
C GLU A 228 1.42 -12.94 -6.63
N ILE A 229 1.13 -11.69 -6.89
CA ILE A 229 0.11 -10.92 -6.17
C ILE A 229 -1.29 -11.51 -6.44
N ARG A 230 -1.60 -11.81 -7.71
CA ARG A 230 -2.85 -12.46 -8.08
C ARG A 230 -2.96 -13.87 -7.48
N ALA A 231 -1.90 -14.68 -7.59
CA ALA A 231 -1.86 -16.03 -7.04
C ALA A 231 -1.96 -16.06 -5.50
N ALA A 232 -1.51 -15.00 -4.83
CA ALA A 232 -1.66 -14.83 -3.39
C ALA A 232 -3.09 -14.48 -2.96
N GLY A 233 -4.01 -14.21 -3.90
CA GLY A 233 -5.41 -13.92 -3.60
C GLY A 233 -5.67 -12.48 -3.16
N ALA A 234 -4.82 -11.52 -3.56
CA ALA A 234 -5.11 -10.11 -3.39
C ALA A 234 -6.43 -9.74 -4.10
N THR A 235 -7.26 -8.94 -3.46
CA THR A 235 -8.51 -8.47 -4.09
C THR A 235 -8.27 -7.27 -5.00
N SER A 236 -7.16 -6.58 -4.82
CA SER A 236 -6.79 -5.41 -5.61
C SER A 236 -5.27 -5.24 -5.69
N ILE A 237 -4.81 -4.54 -6.71
CA ILE A 237 -3.41 -4.18 -6.90
C ILE A 237 -3.25 -2.68 -7.10
N SER A 238 -2.19 -2.11 -6.52
CA SER A 238 -1.81 -0.71 -6.70
C SER A 238 -0.45 -0.61 -7.39
N PHE A 239 -0.35 0.22 -8.42
CA PHE A 239 0.87 0.38 -9.23
C PHE A 239 1.00 1.79 -9.80
N ASP A 240 2.23 2.19 -10.13
CA ASP A 240 2.53 3.45 -10.80
C ASP A 240 2.30 3.32 -12.32
N LEU A 241 1.31 4.05 -12.84
CA LEU A 241 0.99 4.05 -14.27
C LEU A 241 2.14 4.60 -15.11
N GLY A 242 2.88 5.57 -14.60
CA GLY A 242 4.01 6.19 -15.31
C GLY A 242 5.19 5.24 -15.53
N GLN A 243 5.30 4.22 -14.69
CA GLN A 243 6.35 3.20 -14.78
C GLN A 243 5.89 1.90 -15.46
N LEU A 244 4.61 1.83 -15.89
CA LEU A 244 4.08 0.66 -16.57
C LEU A 244 4.35 0.77 -18.09
N PRO A 245 5.17 -0.10 -18.68
CA PRO A 245 5.37 -0.11 -20.13
C PRO A 245 4.06 -0.41 -20.87
N VAL A 246 3.84 0.22 -22.02
CA VAL A 246 2.62 -0.01 -22.84
C VAL A 246 2.43 -1.50 -23.18
N ARG A 247 3.51 -2.26 -23.38
CA ARG A 247 3.47 -3.71 -23.64
C ARG A 247 2.90 -4.53 -22.49
N GLU A 248 2.78 -3.97 -21.28
CA GLU A 248 2.20 -4.65 -20.11
C GLU A 248 0.67 -4.42 -20.00
N THR A 249 0.05 -3.77 -20.99
CA THR A 249 -1.40 -3.49 -20.98
C THR A 249 -2.22 -4.77 -20.94
N ASP A 250 -1.79 -5.82 -21.62
CA ASP A 250 -2.48 -7.13 -21.60
C ASP A 250 -2.51 -7.70 -20.19
N ARG A 251 -1.48 -7.48 -19.40
CA ARG A 251 -1.42 -7.92 -18.00
C ARG A 251 -2.40 -7.16 -17.10
N ILE A 252 -2.64 -5.89 -17.39
CA ILE A 252 -3.70 -5.12 -16.70
C ILE A 252 -5.07 -5.68 -17.06
N ALA A 253 -5.29 -6.03 -18.33
CA ALA A 253 -6.52 -6.69 -18.75
C ALA A 253 -6.74 -8.02 -18.02
N GLU A 254 -5.73 -8.88 -17.95
CA GLU A 254 -5.77 -10.15 -17.22
C GLU A 254 -6.10 -9.99 -15.72
N LEU A 255 -5.55 -8.97 -15.06
CA LEU A 255 -5.85 -8.66 -13.66
C LEU A 255 -7.31 -8.22 -13.50
N ALA A 256 -7.77 -7.32 -14.37
CA ALA A 256 -9.12 -6.79 -14.32
C ALA A 256 -10.16 -7.87 -14.66
N GLU A 257 -9.92 -8.73 -15.66
CA GLU A 257 -10.76 -9.89 -16.01
C GLU A 257 -10.81 -10.93 -14.87
N ALA A 258 -9.72 -11.08 -14.14
CA ALA A 258 -9.68 -11.93 -12.95
C ALA A 258 -10.45 -11.32 -11.75
N GLY A 259 -11.04 -10.13 -11.92
CA GLY A 259 -11.86 -9.46 -10.91
C GLY A 259 -11.10 -8.64 -9.90
N LEU A 260 -9.81 -8.32 -10.12
CA LEU A 260 -9.05 -7.46 -9.22
C LEU A 260 -9.43 -5.98 -9.40
N GLY A 261 -9.53 -5.26 -8.29
CA GLY A 261 -9.55 -3.79 -8.30
C GLY A 261 -8.18 -3.23 -8.67
N LEU A 262 -8.17 -2.14 -9.42
CA LEU A 262 -6.95 -1.48 -9.88
C LEU A 262 -6.81 -0.11 -9.22
N LEU A 263 -5.84 0.05 -8.32
CA LEU A 263 -5.48 1.35 -7.75
C LEU A 263 -4.35 1.93 -8.61
N VAL A 264 -4.72 2.86 -9.49
CA VAL A 264 -3.84 3.38 -10.55
C VAL A 264 -3.16 4.65 -10.10
N GLY A 265 -1.85 4.58 -9.89
CA GLY A 265 -0.98 5.70 -9.57
C GLY A 265 -0.80 6.61 -10.79
N ALA A 266 -1.78 7.45 -11.05
CA ALA A 266 -1.82 8.31 -12.24
C ALA A 266 -1.43 9.77 -11.97
N VAL A 267 -1.28 10.17 -10.70
CA VAL A 267 -0.84 11.51 -10.32
C VAL A 267 0.63 11.47 -9.90
N PRO A 268 1.55 12.01 -10.71
CA PRO A 268 2.97 12.05 -10.38
C PRO A 268 3.25 12.80 -9.07
N THR A 269 4.28 12.38 -8.34
CA THR A 269 4.69 13.02 -7.08
C THR A 269 5.82 14.04 -7.26
N ASP A 270 6.46 14.07 -8.42
CA ASP A 270 7.69 14.84 -8.70
C ASP A 270 7.59 15.84 -9.86
N VAL A 271 6.50 15.84 -10.60
CA VAL A 271 6.34 16.65 -11.81
C VAL A 271 5.22 17.68 -11.63
N GLY A 272 5.41 18.87 -12.20
CA GLY A 272 4.42 19.94 -12.23
C GLY A 272 3.08 19.50 -12.88
N PRO A 273 1.98 20.16 -12.58
CA PRO A 273 0.64 19.59 -12.62
C PRO A 273 0.16 19.31 -14.05
N ALA A 274 0.01 18.03 -14.40
CA ALA A 274 -1.04 17.66 -15.33
C ALA A 274 -2.39 18.15 -14.74
N THR A 275 -3.35 18.51 -15.58
CA THR A 275 -4.69 18.82 -15.09
C THR A 275 -5.45 17.54 -14.72
N PRO A 276 -6.42 17.57 -13.78
CA PRO A 276 -7.25 16.40 -13.48
C PRO A 276 -7.90 15.78 -14.72
N ARG A 277 -8.28 16.62 -15.69
CA ARG A 277 -8.83 16.15 -16.98
C ARG A 277 -7.80 15.40 -17.82
N GLN A 278 -6.54 15.81 -17.79
CA GLN A 278 -5.48 15.08 -18.51
C GLN A 278 -5.23 13.72 -17.85
N THR A 279 -5.09 13.69 -16.54
CA THR A 279 -4.94 12.43 -15.76
C THR A 279 -6.12 11.47 -16.01
N ALA A 280 -7.36 11.99 -16.01
CA ALA A 280 -8.55 11.21 -16.35
C ALA A 280 -8.48 10.61 -17.76
N ARG A 281 -8.03 11.39 -18.76
CA ARG A 281 -7.83 10.89 -20.13
C ARG A 281 -6.80 9.77 -20.21
N ASP A 282 -5.70 9.89 -19.47
CA ASP A 282 -4.63 8.90 -19.47
C ASP A 282 -5.10 7.58 -18.85
N VAL A 283 -5.89 7.64 -17.76
CA VAL A 283 -6.51 6.47 -17.14
C VAL A 283 -7.56 5.83 -18.07
N VAL A 284 -8.43 6.62 -18.68
CA VAL A 284 -9.42 6.12 -19.66
C VAL A 284 -8.72 5.53 -20.89
N ALA A 285 -7.63 6.15 -21.35
CA ALA A 285 -6.84 5.61 -22.46
C ALA A 285 -6.15 4.29 -22.10
N MET A 286 -5.63 4.16 -20.88
CA MET A 286 -5.10 2.89 -20.36
C MET A 286 -6.19 1.83 -20.36
N TRP A 287 -7.37 2.12 -19.79
CA TRP A 287 -8.49 1.18 -19.76
C TRP A 287 -8.97 0.76 -21.16
N ARG A 288 -9.13 1.70 -22.08
CA ARG A 288 -9.54 1.39 -23.47
C ARG A 288 -8.56 0.45 -24.18
N ARG A 289 -7.26 0.52 -23.85
CA ARG A 289 -6.26 -0.41 -24.42
C ARG A 289 -6.43 -1.84 -23.93
N THR A 290 -7.05 -2.07 -22.77
CA THR A 290 -7.35 -3.42 -22.28
C THR A 290 -8.45 -4.12 -23.10
N GLY A 291 -9.26 -3.38 -23.84
CA GLY A 291 -10.41 -3.92 -24.57
C GLY A 291 -11.62 -4.26 -23.70
N LEU A 292 -11.55 -3.99 -22.39
CA LEU A 292 -12.65 -4.25 -21.45
C LEU A 292 -13.80 -3.23 -21.63
N ALA A 293 -14.99 -3.62 -21.16
CA ALA A 293 -16.16 -2.75 -21.22
C ALA A 293 -15.92 -1.44 -20.46
N ALA A 294 -16.24 -0.32 -21.11
CA ALA A 294 -15.92 1.00 -20.58
C ALA A 294 -16.65 1.31 -19.26
N ASP A 295 -17.87 0.83 -19.10
CA ASP A 295 -18.72 1.02 -17.91
C ASP A 295 -18.19 0.31 -16.65
N GLN A 296 -17.25 -0.61 -16.77
CA GLN A 296 -16.60 -1.25 -15.63
C GLN A 296 -15.53 -0.34 -14.98
N LEU A 297 -14.92 0.58 -15.76
CA LEU A 297 -13.84 1.43 -15.26
C LEU A 297 -14.17 2.15 -13.95
N PRO A 298 -15.32 2.86 -13.82
CA PRO A 298 -15.57 3.65 -12.62
C PRO A 298 -15.67 2.82 -11.33
N ALA A 299 -16.11 1.56 -11.42
CA ALA A 299 -16.22 0.68 -10.28
C ALA A 299 -14.88 -0.02 -9.95
N GLN A 300 -14.11 -0.39 -10.96
CA GLN A 300 -12.92 -1.22 -10.83
C GLN A 300 -11.63 -0.43 -10.62
N VAL A 301 -11.60 0.84 -11.05
CA VAL A 301 -10.42 1.70 -10.99
C VAL A 301 -10.55 2.74 -9.90
N VAL A 302 -9.53 2.84 -9.05
CA VAL A 302 -9.32 3.90 -8.06
C VAL A 302 -8.10 4.72 -8.49
N ILE A 303 -8.20 6.05 -8.53
CA ILE A 303 -7.06 6.90 -8.88
C ILE A 303 -6.27 7.25 -7.62
N THR A 304 -4.93 7.09 -7.71
CA THR A 304 -4.01 7.40 -6.61
C THR A 304 -2.84 8.26 -7.09
N PRO A 305 -2.07 8.88 -6.17
CA PRO A 305 -0.72 9.31 -6.48
C PRO A 305 0.13 8.10 -6.91
N ALA A 306 1.18 8.34 -7.70
CA ALA A 306 2.10 7.30 -8.16
C ALA A 306 2.84 6.60 -7.01
N CYS A 307 3.08 7.31 -5.92
CA CYS A 307 3.74 6.80 -4.71
C CYS A 307 3.27 7.59 -3.48
N GLY A 308 3.84 7.29 -2.30
CA GLY A 308 3.62 8.04 -1.08
C GLY A 308 4.04 9.53 -1.19
N LEU A 309 3.40 10.39 -0.41
CA LEU A 309 3.54 11.86 -0.53
C LEU A 309 4.50 12.47 0.50
N ALA A 310 5.15 11.67 1.34
CA ALA A 310 6.01 12.17 2.42
C ALA A 310 7.17 13.06 1.95
N GLY A 311 7.64 12.88 0.72
CA GLY A 311 8.79 13.60 0.15
C GLY A 311 8.47 14.98 -0.44
N ILE A 312 7.20 15.42 -0.44
CA ILE A 312 6.78 16.71 -1.02
C ILE A 312 6.24 17.66 0.04
N ALA A 313 6.09 18.95 -0.33
CA ALA A 313 5.55 19.95 0.60
C ALA A 313 4.09 19.64 0.99
N PRO A 314 3.64 19.96 2.22
CA PRO A 314 2.28 19.67 2.69
C PRO A 314 1.16 20.21 1.78
N ALA A 315 1.31 21.42 1.27
CA ALA A 315 0.34 22.02 0.34
C ALA A 315 0.29 21.24 -1.00
N ALA A 316 1.43 20.75 -1.49
CA ALA A 316 1.50 19.94 -2.69
C ALA A 316 0.86 18.56 -2.47
N ALA A 317 1.04 17.95 -1.30
CA ALA A 317 0.40 16.68 -0.94
C ALA A 317 -1.13 16.82 -0.90
N THR A 318 -1.66 17.87 -0.26
CA THR A 318 -3.10 18.18 -0.26
C THR A 318 -3.63 18.36 -1.69
N ALA A 319 -2.90 19.13 -2.52
CA ALA A 319 -3.27 19.34 -3.92
C ALA A 319 -3.25 18.05 -4.73
N ALA A 320 -2.30 17.13 -4.49
CA ALA A 320 -2.22 15.83 -5.15
C ALA A 320 -3.43 14.93 -4.80
N LEU A 321 -3.85 14.89 -3.54
CA LEU A 321 -5.04 14.13 -3.13
C LEU A 321 -6.31 14.69 -3.77
N ARG A 322 -6.48 16.02 -3.76
CA ARG A 322 -7.59 16.69 -4.46
C ARG A 322 -7.59 16.38 -5.95
N HIS A 323 -6.41 16.42 -6.58
CA HIS A 323 -6.25 16.09 -7.99
C HIS A 323 -6.70 14.65 -8.28
N CYS A 324 -6.32 13.67 -7.44
CA CYS A 324 -6.78 12.28 -7.59
C CYS A 324 -8.31 12.20 -7.56
N ARG A 325 -8.95 12.84 -6.58
CA ARG A 325 -10.42 12.88 -6.47
C ARG A 325 -11.10 13.50 -7.70
N GLU A 326 -10.62 14.64 -8.15
CA GLU A 326 -11.14 15.33 -9.31
C GLU A 326 -10.93 14.52 -10.60
N ALA A 327 -9.77 13.90 -10.77
CA ALA A 327 -9.48 13.04 -11.92
C ALA A 327 -10.38 11.80 -11.95
N ALA A 328 -10.63 11.17 -10.81
CA ALA A 328 -11.50 10.00 -10.70
C ALA A 328 -12.95 10.34 -11.08
N ARG A 329 -13.47 11.49 -10.58
CA ARG A 329 -14.78 12.00 -10.96
C ARG A 329 -14.88 12.27 -12.47
N VAL A 330 -13.91 12.97 -13.04
CA VAL A 330 -13.87 13.29 -14.47
C VAL A 330 -13.75 12.03 -15.33
N ALA A 331 -12.99 11.02 -14.90
CA ALA A 331 -12.89 9.75 -15.62
C ALA A 331 -14.25 9.02 -15.67
N ALA A 332 -14.98 9.00 -14.56
CA ALA A 332 -16.34 8.42 -14.53
C ALA A 332 -17.30 9.18 -15.46
N GLU A 333 -17.30 10.51 -15.44
CA GLU A 333 -18.12 11.35 -16.34
C GLU A 333 -17.81 11.09 -17.81
N MET A 334 -16.51 10.96 -18.19
CA MET A 334 -16.11 10.65 -19.56
C MET A 334 -16.65 9.30 -20.05
N ILE A 335 -16.77 8.32 -19.17
CA ILE A 335 -17.35 7.01 -19.49
C ILE A 335 -18.86 7.13 -19.69
N GLU A 336 -19.56 7.81 -18.79
CA GLU A 336 -21.01 8.03 -18.90
C GLU A 336 -21.39 8.78 -20.19
N GLU A 337 -20.62 9.81 -20.56
CA GLU A 337 -20.81 10.57 -21.80
C GLU A 337 -20.59 9.71 -23.07
N SER A 338 -19.62 8.77 -23.00
CA SER A 338 -19.30 7.89 -24.12
C SER A 338 -20.32 6.76 -24.33
N SER A 339 -21.18 6.51 -23.34
CA SER A 339 -22.18 5.44 -23.32
C SER A 339 -23.59 5.95 -23.75
N ARG A 340 -23.71 7.26 -23.92
CA ARG A 340 -24.93 7.95 -24.46
C ARG A 340 -24.82 8.13 -25.95
#